data_638c153143ae58d0bc89edd243d45d3c
#
_entry.id   638c153143ae58d0bc89edd243d45d3c
#
_cell.length_a   1.000
_cell.length_b   1.000
_cell.length_c   1.000
_cell.angle_alpha   90.00
_cell.angle_beta   90.00
_cell.angle_gamma   90.00
#
_symmetry.space_group_name_H-M   'P 1'
#
loop_
_entity.id
_entity.type
_entity.pdbx_description
1 polymer ?
#
loop_
_entity_poly.entity_id
_entity_poly.type
_entity_poly.pdbx_seq_one_letter_code
_entity_poly.pdbx_strand_id
1 'polypeptide(L)'
;MCKGLVETSYGYSKVVSMGYEEAIEFITEEMKKEGFGVLTKADVSATFKKRLGVDFKPYTILGACNPEHAYHSLQIEEEIGLLLPCNFIVYVNDANETIISAVNPMASMQAVNNPELGDTAVEVQRKIKSIMDNI
;
A
#
# COMPACT_ATOMS: atom_id res chain seq x y z
N MET A 1 19.70 1.51 -8.78
CA MET A 1 19.96 1.25 -7.36
C MET A 1 18.81 1.78 -6.53
N CYS A 2 18.37 1.00 -5.56
CA CYS A 2 17.30 1.42 -4.66
C CYS A 2 17.86 2.33 -3.57
N LYS A 3 17.15 3.42 -3.29
CA LYS A 3 17.47 4.28 -2.14
C LYS A 3 16.88 3.64 -0.87
N GLY A 4 17.31 4.11 0.29
CA GLY A 4 16.82 3.61 1.56
C GLY A 4 15.35 3.89 1.79
N LEU A 5 14.77 3.15 2.72
CA LEU A 5 13.37 3.32 3.11
C LEU A 5 13.17 4.67 3.79
N VAL A 6 12.15 5.41 3.35
CA VAL A 6 11.72 6.65 3.99
C VAL A 6 10.42 6.36 4.73
N GLU A 7 10.38 6.72 6.01
CA GLU A 7 9.21 6.53 6.85
C GLU A 7 8.58 7.89 7.14
N THR A 8 7.26 7.97 6.94
CA THR A 8 6.49 9.16 7.29
C THR A 8 5.50 8.80 8.39
N SER A 9 4.68 9.76 8.82
CA SER A 9 3.67 9.51 9.84
C SER A 9 2.59 8.53 9.41
N TYR A 10 2.40 8.30 8.12
CA TYR A 10 1.33 7.43 7.63
C TYR A 10 1.78 6.40 6.59
N GLY A 11 3.05 6.32 6.28
CA GLY A 11 3.51 5.36 5.28
C GLY A 11 5.01 5.16 5.21
N TYR A 12 5.37 4.21 4.35
CA TYR A 12 6.75 3.87 4.02
C TYR A 12 6.94 4.10 2.52
N SER A 13 8.09 4.61 2.12
CA SER A 13 8.34 4.95 0.73
C SER A 13 9.75 4.57 0.33
N LYS A 14 9.91 4.14 -0.93
CA LYS A 14 11.22 3.74 -1.44
C LYS A 14 11.33 4.08 -2.91
N VAL A 15 12.44 4.72 -3.29
CA VAL A 15 12.78 4.94 -4.69
C VAL A 15 13.43 3.66 -5.21
N VAL A 16 12.94 3.17 -6.34
CA VAL A 16 13.44 1.93 -6.93
C VAL A 16 14.04 2.19 -8.32
N SER A 17 14.93 1.30 -8.74
CA SER A 17 15.62 1.44 -10.03
C SER A 17 14.84 0.84 -11.20
N MET A 18 13.79 0.08 -10.92
CA MET A 18 12.97 -0.55 -11.96
C MET A 18 11.94 0.42 -12.53
N GLY A 19 11.47 0.14 -13.75
CA GLY A 19 10.45 0.97 -14.40
C GLY A 19 9.08 0.79 -13.74
N TYR A 20 8.16 1.66 -14.13
CA TYR A 20 6.82 1.74 -13.54
C TYR A 20 6.05 0.40 -13.60
N GLU A 21 5.94 -0.17 -14.80
CA GLU A 21 5.19 -1.43 -14.97
C GLU A 21 5.87 -2.59 -14.23
N GLU A 22 7.18 -2.65 -14.31
CA GLU A 22 7.97 -3.67 -13.61
C GLU A 22 7.80 -3.56 -12.11
N ALA A 23 7.76 -2.34 -11.58
CA ALA A 23 7.58 -2.10 -10.15
C ALA A 23 6.23 -2.59 -9.65
N ILE A 24 5.17 -2.40 -10.45
CA ILE A 24 3.83 -2.90 -10.12
C ILE A 24 3.84 -4.43 -10.03
N GLU A 25 4.44 -5.09 -11.01
CA GLU A 25 4.54 -6.56 -10.99
C GLU A 25 5.38 -7.05 -9.83
N PHE A 26 6.51 -6.38 -9.59
CA PHE A 26 7.44 -6.73 -8.53
C PHE A 26 6.79 -6.65 -7.15
N ILE A 27 6.13 -5.53 -6.84
CA ILE A 27 5.51 -5.36 -5.51
C ILE A 27 4.33 -6.32 -5.33
N THR A 28 3.60 -6.62 -6.40
CA THR A 28 2.51 -7.60 -6.36
C THR A 28 3.03 -8.97 -5.92
N GLU A 29 4.17 -9.39 -6.46
CA GLU A 29 4.78 -10.67 -6.08
C GLU A 29 5.36 -10.64 -4.67
N GLU A 30 5.95 -9.52 -4.26
CA GLU A 30 6.52 -9.40 -2.91
C GLU A 30 5.43 -9.41 -1.83
N MET A 31 4.26 -8.86 -2.11
CA MET A 31 3.11 -8.91 -1.22
C MET A 31 2.72 -10.35 -0.88
N LYS A 32 2.77 -11.24 -1.86
CA LYS A 32 2.36 -12.64 -1.69
C LYS A 32 3.19 -13.37 -0.66
N LYS A 33 4.46 -13.00 -0.52
CA LYS A 33 5.37 -13.62 0.45
C LYS A 33 4.92 -13.42 1.89
N GLU A 34 4.16 -12.36 2.14
CA GLU A 34 3.63 -12.05 3.47
C GLU A 34 2.12 -12.31 3.57
N GLY A 35 1.56 -13.01 2.61
CA GLY A 35 0.14 -13.40 2.62
C GLY A 35 -0.81 -12.33 2.09
N PHE A 36 -0.29 -11.28 1.46
CA PHE A 36 -1.14 -10.24 0.85
C PHE A 36 -1.38 -10.54 -0.63
N GLY A 37 -2.58 -10.22 -1.09
CA GLY A 37 -2.91 -10.25 -2.51
C GLY A 37 -3.50 -8.91 -2.93
N VAL A 38 -3.39 -8.58 -4.22
CA VAL A 38 -4.01 -7.38 -4.76
C VAL A 38 -5.51 -7.63 -4.91
N LEU A 39 -6.31 -6.90 -4.13
CA LEU A 39 -7.76 -6.97 -4.18
C LEU A 39 -8.34 -5.98 -5.18
N THR A 40 -7.76 -4.78 -5.22
CA THR A 40 -8.22 -3.70 -6.10
C THR A 40 -7.00 -3.03 -6.74
N LYS A 41 -7.22 -2.53 -7.96
CA LYS A 41 -6.19 -1.80 -8.70
C LYS A 41 -6.82 -0.60 -9.38
N ALA A 42 -6.31 0.59 -9.09
CA ALA A 42 -6.81 1.82 -9.68
C ALA A 42 -5.68 2.57 -10.39
N ASP A 43 -5.82 2.74 -11.70
CA ASP A 43 -4.91 3.57 -12.49
C ASP A 43 -5.42 5.00 -12.43
N VAL A 44 -4.82 5.80 -11.55
CA VAL A 44 -5.25 7.18 -11.28
C VAL A 44 -5.03 8.07 -12.48
N SER A 45 -3.91 7.91 -13.17
CA SER A 45 -3.59 8.73 -14.35
C SER A 45 -4.60 8.47 -15.49
N ALA A 46 -4.97 7.23 -15.71
CA ALA A 46 -5.99 6.90 -16.70
C ALA A 46 -7.36 7.46 -16.33
N THR A 47 -7.70 7.42 -15.05
CA THR A 47 -8.96 7.97 -14.56
C THR A 47 -9.03 9.48 -14.78
N PHE A 48 -7.95 10.21 -14.48
CA PHE A 48 -7.91 11.66 -14.69
C PHE A 48 -8.00 12.00 -16.17
N LYS A 49 -7.35 11.23 -17.03
CA LYS A 49 -7.44 11.46 -18.47
C LYS A 49 -8.87 11.27 -18.97
N LYS A 50 -9.50 10.20 -18.55
CA LYS A 50 -10.86 9.85 -18.96
C LYS A 50 -11.91 10.84 -18.44
N ARG A 51 -11.80 11.21 -17.17
CA ARG A 51 -12.81 12.00 -16.47
C ARG A 51 -12.64 13.52 -16.58
N LEU A 52 -11.39 13.97 -16.65
CA LEU A 52 -11.05 15.38 -16.60
C LEU A 52 -10.32 15.85 -17.86
N GLY A 53 -9.87 14.94 -18.71
CA GLY A 53 -9.10 15.28 -19.90
C GLY A 53 -7.71 15.83 -19.57
N VAL A 54 -7.21 15.58 -18.35
CA VAL A 54 -5.91 16.10 -17.93
C VAL A 54 -4.87 14.98 -17.92
N ASP A 55 -3.62 15.34 -18.17
CA ASP A 55 -2.50 14.43 -18.06
C ASP A 55 -1.97 14.45 -16.63
N PHE A 56 -1.59 13.28 -16.13
CA PHE A 56 -1.02 13.15 -14.80
C PHE A 56 0.15 12.16 -14.88
N LYS A 57 1.04 12.25 -13.89
CA LYS A 57 2.15 11.27 -13.80
C LYS A 57 1.61 9.85 -13.69
N PRO A 58 2.35 8.83 -14.15
CA PRO A 58 1.96 7.45 -13.92
C PRO A 58 1.75 7.20 -12.43
N TYR A 59 0.57 6.71 -12.07
CA TYR A 59 0.19 6.54 -10.66
C TYR A 59 -0.83 5.44 -10.55
N THR A 60 -0.51 4.38 -9.80
CA THR A 60 -1.42 3.24 -9.56
C THR A 60 -1.57 3.01 -8.06
N ILE A 61 -2.80 2.80 -7.62
CA ILE A 61 -3.10 2.40 -6.25
C ILE A 61 -3.45 0.92 -6.26
N LEU A 62 -2.75 0.14 -5.43
CA LEU A 62 -2.98 -1.29 -5.26
C LEU A 62 -3.56 -1.51 -3.88
N GLY A 63 -4.80 -1.98 -3.82
CA GLY A 63 -5.42 -2.34 -2.55
C GLY A 63 -5.01 -3.75 -2.17
N ALA A 64 -4.19 -3.89 -1.14
CA ALA A 64 -3.67 -5.18 -0.69
C ALA A 64 -4.49 -5.72 0.46
N CYS A 65 -4.84 -7.00 0.38
CA CYS A 65 -5.62 -7.68 1.41
C CYS A 65 -4.88 -8.92 1.89
N ASN A 66 -4.77 -9.04 3.21
CA ASN A 66 -4.39 -10.30 3.86
C ASN A 66 -5.68 -10.88 4.42
N PRO A 67 -6.24 -11.94 3.81
CA PRO A 67 -7.58 -12.40 4.17
C PRO A 67 -7.75 -12.81 5.63
N GLU A 68 -6.74 -13.43 6.22
CA GLU A 68 -6.82 -13.84 7.63
C GLU A 68 -6.95 -12.64 8.55
N HIS A 69 -6.12 -11.61 8.33
CA HIS A 69 -6.16 -10.41 9.15
C HIS A 69 -7.43 -9.59 8.89
N ALA A 70 -7.86 -9.52 7.64
CA ALA A 70 -9.09 -8.80 7.30
C ALA A 70 -10.31 -9.46 7.94
N TYR A 71 -10.40 -10.78 7.85
CA TYR A 71 -11.50 -11.54 8.44
C TYR A 71 -11.55 -11.35 9.97
N HIS A 72 -10.42 -11.47 10.63
CA HIS A 72 -10.29 -11.26 12.07
C HIS A 72 -10.69 -9.84 12.47
N SER A 73 -10.21 -8.84 11.74
CA SER A 73 -10.50 -7.44 12.04
C SER A 73 -11.97 -7.09 11.88
N LEU A 74 -12.60 -7.61 10.83
CA LEU A 74 -14.03 -7.35 10.57
C LEU A 74 -14.94 -8.01 11.61
N GLN A 75 -14.50 -9.09 12.25
CA GLN A 75 -15.25 -9.71 13.35
C GLN A 75 -15.19 -8.87 14.62
N ILE A 76 -14.09 -8.13 14.82
CA ILE A 76 -13.92 -7.26 15.99
C ILE A 76 -14.59 -5.91 15.77
N GLU A 77 -14.47 -5.37 14.57
CA GLU A 77 -14.94 -4.03 14.22
C GLU A 77 -15.52 -4.05 12.82
N GLU A 78 -16.85 -4.10 12.70
CA GLU A 78 -17.53 -4.22 11.40
C GLU A 78 -17.21 -3.04 10.46
N GLU A 79 -17.11 -1.84 11.01
CA GLU A 79 -16.89 -0.63 10.21
C GLU A 79 -15.44 -0.45 9.77
N ILE A 80 -14.53 -1.36 10.15
CA ILE A 80 -13.13 -1.27 9.75
C ILE A 80 -12.95 -1.37 8.23
N GLY A 81 -13.97 -1.87 7.54
CA GLY A 81 -13.99 -1.89 6.08
C GLY A 81 -13.77 -0.53 5.45
N LEU A 82 -14.11 0.55 6.19
CA LEU A 82 -13.86 1.92 5.73
C LEU A 82 -12.36 2.21 5.59
N LEU A 83 -11.51 1.46 6.28
CA LEU A 83 -10.06 1.64 6.28
C LEU A 83 -9.34 0.46 5.61
N LEU A 84 -10.08 -0.39 4.91
CA LEU A 84 -9.54 -1.50 4.13
C LEU A 84 -9.81 -1.26 2.65
N PRO A 85 -9.00 -1.80 1.76
CA PRO A 85 -7.77 -2.56 1.99
C PRO A 85 -6.58 -1.66 2.36
N CYS A 86 -5.44 -2.29 2.71
CA CYS A 86 -4.19 -1.57 2.89
C CYS A 86 -3.64 -1.20 1.53
N ASN A 87 -3.38 0.08 1.31
CA ASN A 87 -2.94 0.54 0.01
C ASN A 87 -1.43 0.54 -0.13
N PHE A 88 -0.98 0.04 -1.28
CA PHE A 88 0.36 0.29 -1.81
C PHE A 88 0.19 1.19 -3.03
N ILE A 89 1.14 2.05 -3.30
CA ILE A 89 1.12 2.87 -4.49
C ILE A 89 2.42 2.72 -5.26
N VAL A 90 2.32 2.84 -6.57
CA VAL A 90 3.49 2.92 -7.45
C VAL A 90 3.28 4.11 -8.35
N TYR A 91 4.25 5.00 -8.40
CA TYR A 91 4.16 6.19 -9.24
C TYR A 91 5.55 6.65 -9.70
N VAL A 92 5.54 7.51 -10.70
CA VAL A 92 6.76 8.16 -11.20
C VAL A 92 6.68 9.62 -10.78
N ASN A 93 7.68 10.09 -10.02
CA ASN A 93 7.67 11.46 -9.54
C ASN A 93 8.20 12.43 -10.61
N ASP A 94 8.22 13.72 -10.28
CA ASP A 94 8.64 14.76 -11.23
C ASP A 94 10.11 14.67 -11.60
N ALA A 95 10.92 13.98 -10.80
CA ALA A 95 12.33 13.69 -11.11
C ALA A 95 12.49 12.42 -11.95
N ASN A 96 11.39 11.87 -12.47
CA ASN A 96 11.36 10.66 -13.28
C ASN A 96 11.87 9.42 -12.52
N GLU A 97 11.69 9.41 -11.21
CA GLU A 97 12.01 8.25 -10.37
C GLU A 97 10.76 7.43 -10.10
N THR A 98 10.91 6.11 -10.13
CA THR A 98 9.82 5.19 -9.76
C THR A 98 9.83 5.01 -8.26
N ILE A 99 8.66 5.20 -7.64
CA ILE A 99 8.50 5.12 -6.19
C ILE A 99 7.46 4.06 -5.85
N ILE A 100 7.77 3.22 -4.87
CA ILE A 100 6.83 2.28 -4.26
C ILE A 100 6.61 2.76 -2.83
N SER A 101 5.34 2.91 -2.44
CA SER A 101 4.99 3.29 -1.07
C SER A 101 3.90 2.38 -0.53
N ALA A 102 3.84 2.27 0.78
CA ALA A 102 2.83 1.47 1.46
C ALA A 102 2.30 2.21 2.67
N VAL A 103 1.04 2.01 2.99
CA VAL A 103 0.42 2.61 4.17
C VAL A 103 1.04 2.01 5.44
N ASN A 104 1.16 2.83 6.48
CA ASN A 104 1.42 2.35 7.83
C ASN A 104 0.06 2.11 8.51
N PRO A 105 -0.36 0.86 8.70
CA PRO A 105 -1.70 0.59 9.24
C PRO A 105 -1.91 1.08 10.67
N MET A 106 -0.84 1.30 11.43
CA MET A 106 -0.96 1.87 12.77
C MET A 106 -1.54 3.28 12.73
N ALA A 107 -1.20 4.06 11.69
CA ALA A 107 -1.76 5.39 11.52
C ALA A 107 -3.27 5.35 11.27
N SER A 108 -3.74 4.38 10.47
CA SER A 108 -5.17 4.18 10.21
C SER A 108 -5.89 3.71 11.47
N MET A 109 -5.29 2.79 12.21
CA MET A 109 -5.92 2.19 13.39
C MET A 109 -6.09 3.16 14.55
N GLN A 110 -5.27 4.19 14.64
CA GLN A 110 -5.42 5.24 15.65
C GLN A 110 -6.78 5.92 15.58
N ALA A 111 -7.32 6.08 14.37
CA ALA A 111 -8.63 6.71 14.17
C ALA A 111 -9.77 5.83 14.68
N VAL A 112 -9.61 4.52 14.65
CA VAL A 112 -10.63 3.57 15.10
C VAL A 112 -10.72 3.52 16.63
N ASN A 113 -9.58 3.63 17.30
CA ASN A 113 -9.49 3.63 18.76
C ASN A 113 -10.15 2.40 19.41
N ASN A 114 -9.89 1.21 18.84
CA ASN A 114 -10.36 -0.06 19.39
C ASN A 114 -9.15 -0.89 19.83
N PRO A 115 -8.93 -1.06 21.17
CA PRO A 115 -7.77 -1.78 21.67
C PRO A 115 -7.67 -3.24 21.22
N GLU A 116 -8.82 -3.88 20.91
CA GLU A 116 -8.82 -5.27 20.46
C GLU A 116 -8.16 -5.46 19.10
N LEU A 117 -8.02 -4.39 18.31
CA LEU A 117 -7.34 -4.42 17.02
C LEU A 117 -5.83 -4.21 17.11
N GLY A 118 -5.33 -3.85 18.31
CA GLY A 118 -3.94 -3.46 18.47
C GLY A 118 -2.94 -4.51 18.02
N ASP A 119 -3.10 -5.76 18.45
CA ASP A 119 -2.19 -6.84 18.10
C ASP A 119 -2.22 -7.14 16.60
N THR A 120 -3.40 -7.12 15.98
CA THR A 120 -3.54 -7.34 14.54
C THR A 120 -2.88 -6.22 13.76
N ALA A 121 -3.07 -4.97 14.18
CA ALA A 121 -2.47 -3.80 13.53
C ALA A 121 -0.94 -3.87 13.57
N VAL A 122 -0.37 -4.26 14.71
CA VAL A 122 1.09 -4.42 14.86
C VAL A 122 1.61 -5.50 13.92
N GLU A 123 0.91 -6.64 13.82
CA GLU A 123 1.31 -7.75 12.97
C GLU A 123 1.25 -7.34 11.48
N VAL A 124 0.19 -6.66 11.07
CA VAL A 124 0.05 -6.17 9.70
C VAL A 124 1.15 -5.15 9.38
N GLN A 125 1.43 -4.24 10.31
CA GLN A 125 2.51 -3.27 10.15
C GLN A 125 3.85 -3.97 9.95
N ARG A 126 4.14 -4.99 10.77
CA ARG A 126 5.38 -5.75 10.67
C ARG A 126 5.52 -6.39 9.29
N LYS A 127 4.45 -6.97 8.77
CA LYS A 127 4.45 -7.62 7.46
C LYS A 127 4.64 -6.61 6.32
N ILE A 128 3.95 -5.48 6.37
CA ILE A 128 4.08 -4.43 5.37
C ILE A 128 5.51 -3.87 5.37
N LYS A 129 6.04 -3.60 6.56
CA LYS A 129 7.40 -3.11 6.68
C LYS A 129 8.42 -4.11 6.14
N SER A 130 8.20 -5.41 6.41
CA SER A 130 9.05 -6.47 5.87
C SER A 130 9.04 -6.49 4.34
N ILE A 131 7.86 -6.32 3.74
CA ILE A 131 7.74 -6.22 2.28
C ILE A 131 8.58 -5.05 1.77
N MET A 132 8.43 -3.90 2.38
CA MET A 132 9.14 -2.69 1.95
C MET A 132 10.64 -2.78 2.16
N ASP A 133 11.08 -3.39 3.25
CA ASP A 133 12.51 -3.58 3.54
C ASP A 133 13.18 -4.53 2.54
N ASN A 134 12.43 -5.43 1.95
CA ASN A 134 12.95 -6.44 1.02
C ASN A 134 12.94 -6.00 -0.45
N ILE A 135 12.55 -4.77 -0.73
CA ILE A 135 12.59 -4.23 -2.09
C ILE A 135 14.02 -3.90 -2.51
#